data_3862b243e05ab555a2d4605ea698a7b3
#
_entry.id   3862b243e05ab555a2d4605ea698a7b3
#
_cell.length_a   1.000
_cell.length_b   1.000
_cell.length_c   1.000
_cell.angle_alpha   90.00
_cell.angle_beta   90.00
_cell.angle_gamma   90.00
#
_symmetry.space_group_name_H-M   'P 1'
#
loop_
_entity.id
_entity.type
_entity.pdbx_description
1 polymer ?
#
loop_
_entity_poly.entity_id
_entity_poly.type
_entity_poly.pdbx_seq_one_letter_code
_entity_poly.pdbx_strand_id
1 'polypeptide(L)'
;APARAAQLLAGLGFSEANQQQAVSEFSGGWRMRLNLAQALMCRSDLLMLDEPTNHLDLDAILWLEDWLIRYQCTLILISHDRDFLDATVSHIIHIEQQTMTLYTGNYTTFERTRAERLAQHQQAYEKQQLDMAHLQKYIDRFRAQATKAKQAQSRIKQLERMVQIAPAHADSAFSFQFRDPIKLSNPLVRL
;
A
#
# COMPACT_ATOMS: atom_id res chain seq x y z
N ALA A 1 -12.53 -10.33 -34.46
CA ALA A 1 -11.59 -9.30 -33.94
C ALA A 1 -12.19 -7.90 -33.93
N PRO A 2 -12.80 -7.33 -35.00
CA PRO A 2 -13.29 -5.92 -34.95
C PRO A 2 -14.36 -5.66 -33.90
N ALA A 3 -15.35 -6.52 -33.73
CA ALA A 3 -16.43 -6.35 -32.78
C ALA A 3 -15.91 -6.31 -31.33
N ARG A 4 -14.93 -7.14 -30.94
CA ARG A 4 -14.32 -7.11 -29.63
C ARG A 4 -13.53 -5.82 -29.39
N ALA A 5 -12.82 -5.33 -30.41
CA ALA A 5 -12.11 -4.06 -30.32
C ALA A 5 -13.09 -2.89 -30.11
N ALA A 6 -14.18 -2.86 -30.87
CA ALA A 6 -15.22 -1.83 -30.72
C ALA A 6 -15.86 -1.85 -29.32
N GLN A 7 -16.13 -3.02 -28.75
CA GLN A 7 -16.65 -3.15 -27.38
C GLN A 7 -15.66 -2.62 -26.32
N LEU A 8 -14.38 -2.96 -26.44
CA LEU A 8 -13.34 -2.47 -25.53
C LEU A 8 -13.19 -0.95 -25.61
N LEU A 9 -13.19 -0.41 -26.82
CA LEU A 9 -13.10 1.03 -27.03
C LEU A 9 -14.33 1.76 -26.50
N ALA A 10 -15.53 1.24 -26.78
CA ALA A 10 -16.77 1.83 -26.26
C ALA A 10 -16.79 1.82 -24.72
N GLY A 11 -16.37 0.73 -24.08
CA GLY A 11 -16.27 0.65 -22.61
C GLY A 11 -15.27 1.63 -22.00
N LEU A 12 -14.21 1.97 -22.72
CA LEU A 12 -13.23 2.98 -22.32
C LEU A 12 -13.62 4.41 -22.75
N GLY A 13 -14.87 4.63 -23.18
CA GLY A 13 -15.43 5.93 -23.48
C GLY A 13 -15.27 6.43 -24.92
N PHE A 14 -14.74 5.61 -25.85
CA PHE A 14 -14.65 6.00 -27.26
C PHE A 14 -16.01 5.88 -27.97
N SER A 15 -16.53 7.01 -28.43
CA SER A 15 -17.70 7.00 -29.31
C SER A 15 -17.41 6.33 -30.65
N GLU A 16 -18.46 5.93 -31.39
CA GLU A 16 -18.29 5.37 -32.73
C GLU A 16 -17.51 6.29 -33.67
N ALA A 17 -17.73 7.61 -33.56
CA ALA A 17 -17.00 8.61 -34.33
C ALA A 17 -15.51 8.62 -33.97
N ASN A 18 -15.18 8.54 -32.66
CA ASN A 18 -13.80 8.51 -32.20
C ASN A 18 -13.06 7.24 -32.64
N GLN A 19 -13.75 6.11 -32.77
CA GLN A 19 -13.15 4.84 -33.21
C GLN A 19 -12.67 4.87 -34.67
N GLN A 20 -13.09 5.87 -35.46
CA GLN A 20 -12.68 6.05 -36.86
C GLN A 20 -11.63 7.14 -37.05
N GLN A 21 -11.26 7.87 -35.96
CA GLN A 21 -10.27 8.95 -36.01
C GLN A 21 -8.84 8.42 -36.06
N ALA A 22 -7.95 9.22 -36.63
CA ALA A 22 -6.52 8.92 -36.59
C ALA A 22 -5.96 9.06 -35.17
N VAL A 23 -5.07 8.13 -34.76
CA VAL A 23 -4.46 8.13 -33.44
C VAL A 23 -3.72 9.43 -33.10
N SER A 24 -3.19 10.08 -34.13
CA SER A 24 -2.48 11.38 -34.01
C SER A 24 -3.37 12.53 -33.53
N GLU A 25 -4.68 12.42 -33.71
CA GLU A 25 -5.65 13.46 -33.33
C GLU A 25 -6.04 13.40 -31.83
N PHE A 26 -5.72 12.29 -31.15
CA PHE A 26 -6.03 12.11 -29.74
C PHE A 26 -5.06 12.83 -28.81
N SER A 27 -5.59 13.38 -27.73
CA SER A 27 -4.80 13.88 -26.60
C SER A 27 -4.01 12.77 -25.90
N GLY A 28 -3.05 13.14 -25.03
CA GLY A 28 -2.25 12.18 -24.27
C GLY A 28 -3.09 11.19 -23.46
N GLY A 29 -4.13 11.68 -22.75
CA GLY A 29 -5.03 10.84 -21.96
C GLY A 29 -5.83 9.85 -22.82
N TRP A 30 -6.33 10.29 -23.97
CA TRP A 30 -7.02 9.40 -24.92
C TRP A 30 -6.10 8.33 -25.52
N ARG A 31 -4.83 8.68 -25.77
CA ARG A 31 -3.83 7.69 -26.22
C ARG A 31 -3.53 6.66 -25.12
N MET A 32 -3.50 7.07 -23.84
CA MET A 32 -3.36 6.12 -22.72
C MET A 32 -4.55 5.14 -22.65
N ARG A 33 -5.78 5.62 -22.80
CA ARG A 33 -6.98 4.76 -22.89
C ARG A 33 -6.88 3.79 -24.09
N LEU A 34 -6.37 4.26 -25.24
CA LEU A 34 -6.17 3.40 -26.41
C LEU A 34 -5.11 2.32 -26.16
N ASN A 35 -4.00 2.64 -25.49
CA ASN A 35 -2.98 1.67 -25.10
C ASN A 35 -3.55 0.63 -24.14
N LEU A 36 -4.39 1.06 -23.18
CA LEU A 36 -5.10 0.14 -22.30
C LEU A 36 -6.00 -0.79 -23.10
N ALA A 37 -6.80 -0.27 -24.05
CA ALA A 37 -7.63 -1.10 -24.94
C ALA A 37 -6.81 -2.15 -25.71
N GLN A 38 -5.61 -1.77 -26.18
CA GLN A 38 -4.70 -2.70 -26.88
C GLN A 38 -4.21 -3.80 -25.94
N ALA A 39 -3.83 -3.46 -24.70
CA ALA A 39 -3.42 -4.46 -23.70
C ALA A 39 -4.55 -5.44 -23.38
N LEU A 40 -5.78 -4.94 -23.18
CA LEU A 40 -6.97 -5.77 -22.91
C LEU A 40 -7.40 -6.62 -24.13
N MET A 41 -7.03 -6.19 -25.32
CA MET A 41 -7.32 -6.94 -26.55
C MET A 41 -6.42 -8.18 -26.70
N CYS A 42 -5.19 -8.14 -26.18
CA CYS A 42 -4.25 -9.24 -26.22
C CYS A 42 -4.76 -10.43 -25.40
N ARG A 43 -4.57 -11.63 -25.92
CA ARG A 43 -4.75 -12.86 -25.14
C ARG A 43 -3.43 -13.17 -24.44
N SER A 44 -3.40 -13.08 -23.14
CA SER A 44 -2.20 -13.33 -22.34
C SER A 44 -2.54 -14.15 -21.11
N ASP A 45 -1.62 -15.00 -20.68
CA ASP A 45 -1.74 -15.77 -19.43
C ASP A 45 -1.48 -14.89 -18.20
N LEU A 46 -0.78 -13.77 -18.40
CA LEU A 46 -0.46 -12.77 -17.40
C LEU A 46 -0.73 -11.37 -17.95
N LEU A 47 -1.60 -10.62 -17.29
CA LEU A 47 -1.86 -9.20 -17.55
C LEU A 47 -1.27 -8.37 -16.41
N MET A 48 -0.44 -7.41 -16.76
CA MET A 48 0.15 -6.47 -15.81
C MET A 48 -0.34 -5.06 -16.12
N LEU A 49 -0.98 -4.41 -15.14
CA LEU A 49 -1.51 -3.06 -15.26
C LEU A 49 -0.90 -2.19 -14.15
N ASP A 50 -0.36 -1.06 -14.55
CA ASP A 50 0.19 -0.05 -13.65
C ASP A 50 -0.66 1.22 -13.77
N GLU A 51 -1.35 1.56 -12.65
CA GLU A 51 -2.25 2.70 -12.53
C GLU A 51 -3.27 2.83 -13.69
N PRO A 52 -4.04 1.77 -14.01
CA PRO A 52 -4.91 1.77 -15.19
C PRO A 52 -6.09 2.72 -15.09
N THR A 53 -6.46 3.17 -13.89
CA THR A 53 -7.55 4.14 -13.65
C THR A 53 -7.16 5.58 -13.97
N ASN A 54 -5.86 5.87 -14.12
CA ASN A 54 -5.40 7.20 -14.48
C ASN A 54 -5.99 7.62 -15.83
N HIS A 55 -6.52 8.83 -15.90
CA HIS A 55 -7.15 9.41 -17.09
C HIS A 55 -8.46 8.76 -17.53
N LEU A 56 -9.05 7.86 -16.73
CA LEU A 56 -10.40 7.33 -16.95
C LEU A 56 -11.42 8.20 -16.22
N ASP A 57 -12.62 8.34 -16.81
CA ASP A 57 -13.78 8.82 -16.09
C ASP A 57 -14.45 7.68 -15.32
N LEU A 58 -15.41 8.02 -14.48
CA LEU A 58 -16.07 7.06 -13.59
C LEU A 58 -16.72 5.89 -14.38
N ASP A 59 -17.37 6.19 -15.50
CA ASP A 59 -18.04 5.16 -16.29
C ASP A 59 -17.04 4.16 -16.87
N ALA A 60 -15.89 4.64 -17.35
CA ALA A 60 -14.81 3.80 -17.85
C ALA A 60 -14.15 2.98 -16.73
N ILE A 61 -14.02 3.54 -15.51
CA ILE A 61 -13.50 2.80 -14.34
C ILE A 61 -14.44 1.65 -13.99
N LEU A 62 -15.73 1.91 -13.82
CA LEU A 62 -16.73 0.88 -13.50
C LEU A 62 -16.79 -0.22 -14.58
N TRP A 63 -16.68 0.17 -15.85
CA TRP A 63 -16.61 -0.79 -16.93
C TRP A 63 -15.33 -1.64 -16.87
N LEU A 64 -14.18 -1.02 -16.53
CA LEU A 64 -12.90 -1.72 -16.39
C LEU A 64 -12.92 -2.71 -15.24
N GLU A 65 -13.49 -2.32 -14.08
CA GLU A 65 -13.73 -3.22 -12.95
C GLU A 65 -14.48 -4.47 -13.36
N ASP A 66 -15.64 -4.28 -13.99
CA ASP A 66 -16.49 -5.35 -14.49
C ASP A 66 -15.76 -6.27 -15.47
N TRP A 67 -14.89 -5.70 -16.29
CA TRP A 67 -14.09 -6.45 -17.24
C TRP A 67 -13.01 -7.27 -16.55
N LEU A 68 -12.29 -6.67 -15.57
CA LEU A 68 -11.20 -7.33 -14.83
C LEU A 68 -11.72 -8.46 -13.93
N ILE A 69 -12.87 -8.29 -13.30
CA ILE A 69 -13.52 -9.35 -12.50
C ILE A 69 -13.79 -10.61 -13.33
N ARG A 70 -14.08 -10.44 -14.63
CA ARG A 70 -14.34 -11.55 -15.55
C ARG A 70 -13.07 -12.10 -16.22
N TYR A 71 -11.92 -11.47 -15.97
CA TYR A 71 -10.67 -11.91 -16.55
C TYR A 71 -10.21 -13.22 -15.90
N GLN A 72 -9.98 -14.26 -16.74
CA GLN A 72 -9.76 -15.62 -16.23
C GLN A 72 -8.29 -16.00 -16.04
N CYS A 73 -7.36 -15.13 -16.47
CA CYS A 73 -5.93 -15.39 -16.34
C CYS A 73 -5.33 -14.62 -15.16
N THR A 74 -4.04 -14.72 -14.95
CA THR A 74 -3.37 -14.02 -13.87
C THR A 74 -3.34 -12.52 -14.13
N LEU A 75 -3.79 -11.73 -13.13
CA LEU A 75 -3.74 -10.27 -13.14
C LEU A 75 -2.77 -9.79 -12.07
N ILE A 76 -1.83 -8.92 -12.43
CA ILE A 76 -1.05 -8.11 -11.49
C ILE A 76 -1.45 -6.66 -11.70
N LEU A 77 -1.93 -6.02 -10.64
CA LEU A 77 -2.48 -4.68 -10.67
C LEU A 77 -1.73 -3.80 -9.66
N ILE A 78 -1.24 -2.66 -10.10
CA ILE A 78 -0.73 -1.60 -9.26
C ILE A 78 -1.72 -0.44 -9.33
N SER A 79 -2.24 0.00 -8.20
CA SER A 79 -3.14 1.15 -8.11
C SER A 79 -3.08 1.80 -6.73
N HIS A 80 -3.34 3.09 -6.67
CA HIS A 80 -3.58 3.84 -5.44
C HIS A 80 -5.07 4.01 -5.13
N ASP A 81 -5.94 3.60 -6.06
CA ASP A 81 -7.39 3.62 -5.89
C ASP A 81 -7.84 2.40 -5.08
N ARG A 82 -8.26 2.65 -3.83
CA ARG A 82 -8.62 1.60 -2.87
C ARG A 82 -9.92 0.90 -3.23
N ASP A 83 -10.90 1.66 -3.73
CA ASP A 83 -12.21 1.13 -4.10
C ASP A 83 -12.07 0.21 -5.32
N PHE A 84 -11.27 0.63 -6.28
CA PHE A 84 -10.93 -0.18 -7.46
C PHE A 84 -10.19 -1.47 -7.08
N LEU A 85 -9.22 -1.41 -6.16
CA LEU A 85 -8.54 -2.61 -5.64
C LEU A 85 -9.50 -3.52 -4.89
N ASP A 86 -10.37 -2.98 -4.05
CA ASP A 86 -11.35 -3.77 -3.29
C ASP A 86 -12.32 -4.54 -4.19
N ALA A 87 -12.71 -3.94 -5.30
CA ALA A 87 -13.61 -4.57 -6.27
C ALA A 87 -12.93 -5.65 -7.11
N THR A 88 -11.64 -5.49 -7.45
CA THR A 88 -11.01 -6.28 -8.52
C THR A 88 -10.06 -7.36 -8.03
N VAL A 89 -9.43 -7.22 -6.84
CA VAL A 89 -8.37 -8.15 -6.43
C VAL A 89 -8.77 -9.04 -5.26
N SER A 90 -8.20 -10.24 -5.21
CA SER A 90 -8.39 -11.21 -4.13
C SER A 90 -7.13 -11.43 -3.29
N HIS A 91 -6.02 -10.83 -3.68
CA HIS A 91 -4.73 -10.93 -2.99
C HIS A 91 -4.00 -9.59 -3.09
N ILE A 92 -3.28 -9.23 -2.04
CA ILE A 92 -2.43 -8.03 -1.99
C ILE A 92 -0.98 -8.45 -1.73
N ILE A 93 -0.08 -7.98 -2.57
CA ILE A 93 1.36 -8.07 -2.33
C ILE A 93 1.82 -6.73 -1.76
N HIS A 94 2.17 -6.72 -0.49
CA HIS A 94 2.70 -5.54 0.19
C HIS A 94 4.22 -5.57 0.18
N ILE A 95 4.83 -4.49 -0.32
CA ILE A 95 6.29 -4.34 -0.39
C ILE A 95 6.70 -3.34 0.69
N GLU A 96 7.41 -3.81 1.70
CA GLU A 96 7.90 -2.99 2.81
C GLU A 96 9.29 -3.47 3.22
N GLN A 97 10.21 -2.56 3.49
CA GLN A 97 11.59 -2.87 3.93
C GLN A 97 12.28 -3.94 3.06
N GLN A 98 12.17 -3.83 1.74
CA GLN A 98 12.74 -4.76 0.75
C GLN A 98 12.18 -6.20 0.85
N THR A 99 11.07 -6.37 1.52
CA THR A 99 10.40 -7.67 1.69
C THR A 99 9.01 -7.62 1.07
N MET A 100 8.63 -8.70 0.39
CA MET A 100 7.30 -8.89 -0.17
C MET A 100 6.49 -9.79 0.74
N THR A 101 5.31 -9.33 1.15
CA THR A 101 4.38 -10.14 1.95
C THR A 101 3.06 -10.27 1.21
N LEU A 102 2.62 -11.51 1.00
CA LEU A 102 1.33 -11.82 0.38
C LEU A 102 0.24 -11.86 1.46
N TYR A 103 -0.84 -11.15 1.20
CA TYR A 103 -2.07 -11.17 1.98
C TYR A 103 -3.21 -11.71 1.12
N THR A 104 -4.02 -12.59 1.69
CA THR A 104 -5.24 -13.08 1.06
C THR A 104 -6.41 -12.18 1.44
N GLY A 105 -7.20 -11.80 0.47
CA GLY A 105 -8.32 -10.87 0.62
C GLY A 105 -8.13 -9.60 -0.22
N ASN A 106 -9.11 -8.71 -0.16
CA ASN A 106 -9.12 -7.43 -0.80
C ASN A 106 -8.30 -6.38 -0.01
N TYR A 107 -8.26 -5.15 -0.50
CA TYR A 107 -7.48 -4.07 0.11
C TYR A 107 -7.93 -3.73 1.55
N THR A 108 -9.24 -3.68 1.80
CA THR A 108 -9.81 -3.46 3.15
C THR A 108 -9.39 -4.55 4.12
N THR A 109 -9.40 -5.81 3.70
CA THR A 109 -8.96 -6.95 4.51
C THR A 109 -7.45 -6.86 4.82
N PHE A 110 -6.66 -6.46 3.83
CA PHE A 110 -5.22 -6.21 4.00
C PHE A 110 -4.96 -5.12 5.03
N GLU A 111 -5.60 -3.94 4.92
CA GLU A 111 -5.41 -2.82 5.87
C GLU A 111 -5.73 -3.25 7.31
N ARG A 112 -6.85 -3.94 7.51
CA ARG A 112 -7.22 -4.48 8.83
C ARG A 112 -6.17 -5.45 9.38
N THR A 113 -5.76 -6.43 8.57
CA THR A 113 -4.78 -7.43 8.99
C THR A 113 -3.42 -6.81 9.30
N ARG A 114 -3.01 -5.80 8.51
CA ARG A 114 -1.78 -5.04 8.74
C ARG A 114 -1.85 -4.26 10.06
N ALA A 115 -2.97 -3.57 10.30
CA ALA A 115 -3.18 -2.82 11.54
C ALA A 115 -3.15 -3.74 12.78
N GLU A 116 -3.80 -4.90 12.72
CA GLU A 116 -3.79 -5.90 13.79
C GLU A 116 -2.36 -6.42 14.07
N ARG A 117 -1.60 -6.73 13.03
CA ARG A 117 -0.19 -7.18 13.18
C ARG A 117 0.69 -6.10 13.79
N LEU A 118 0.55 -4.84 13.37
CA LEU A 118 1.28 -3.72 13.94
C LEU A 118 0.95 -3.52 15.42
N ALA A 119 -0.34 -3.60 15.79
CA ALA A 119 -0.78 -3.49 17.17
C ALA A 119 -0.21 -4.63 18.04
N GLN A 120 -0.26 -5.88 17.56
CA GLN A 120 0.32 -7.03 18.25
C GLN A 120 1.84 -6.89 18.43
N HIS A 121 2.53 -6.44 17.38
CA HIS A 121 3.98 -6.21 17.45
C HIS A 121 4.33 -5.12 18.45
N GLN A 122 3.58 -4.02 18.49
CA GLN A 122 3.76 -2.94 19.44
C GLN A 122 3.52 -3.41 20.88
N GLN A 123 2.46 -4.18 21.14
CA GLN A 123 2.18 -4.78 22.44
C GLN A 123 3.31 -5.72 22.90
N ALA A 124 3.82 -6.55 21.98
CA ALA A 124 4.94 -7.44 22.29
C ALA A 124 6.20 -6.66 22.64
N TYR A 125 6.50 -5.58 21.92
CA TYR A 125 7.60 -4.67 22.20
C TYR A 125 7.45 -4.03 23.59
N GLU A 126 6.30 -3.45 23.91
CA GLU A 126 6.04 -2.80 25.20
C GLU A 126 6.16 -3.79 26.37
N LYS A 127 5.59 -4.99 26.22
CA LYS A 127 5.73 -6.06 27.21
C LYS A 127 7.20 -6.42 27.42
N GLN A 128 7.95 -6.61 26.33
CA GLN A 128 9.38 -6.91 26.44
C GLN A 128 10.15 -5.79 27.15
N GLN A 129 9.86 -4.51 26.87
CA GLN A 129 10.49 -3.37 27.53
C GLN A 129 10.21 -3.37 29.05
N LEU A 130 8.97 -3.68 29.45
CA LEU A 130 8.61 -3.83 30.87
C LEU A 130 9.37 -4.98 31.53
N ASP A 131 9.44 -6.15 30.88
CA ASP A 131 10.15 -7.31 31.40
C ASP A 131 11.66 -7.02 31.53
N MET A 132 12.26 -6.35 30.55
CA MET A 132 13.66 -5.90 30.60
C MET A 132 13.91 -4.93 31.76
N ALA A 133 13.02 -3.94 31.94
CA ALA A 133 13.12 -2.98 33.04
C ALA A 133 12.98 -3.66 34.42
N HIS A 134 12.12 -4.67 34.54
CA HIS A 134 11.99 -5.46 35.77
C HIS A 134 13.26 -6.28 36.06
N LEU A 135 13.82 -6.95 35.04
CA LEU A 135 15.07 -7.69 35.17
C LEU A 135 16.23 -6.76 35.56
N GLN A 136 16.34 -5.61 34.92
CA GLN A 136 17.37 -4.61 35.22
C GLN A 136 17.28 -4.10 36.66
N LYS A 137 16.08 -3.71 37.14
CA LYS A 137 15.85 -3.30 38.53
C LYS A 137 16.24 -4.38 39.54
N TYR A 138 15.94 -5.65 39.23
CA TYR A 138 16.36 -6.78 40.10
C TYR A 138 17.89 -6.90 40.12
N ILE A 139 18.55 -6.84 38.98
CA ILE A 139 20.00 -6.90 38.85
C ILE A 139 20.65 -5.77 39.69
N ASP A 140 20.21 -4.54 39.49
CA ASP A 140 20.77 -3.36 40.16
C ASP A 140 20.62 -3.46 41.69
N ARG A 141 19.47 -3.97 42.18
CA ARG A 141 19.21 -4.13 43.62
C ARG A 141 20.05 -5.22 44.26
N PHE A 142 20.34 -6.33 43.55
CA PHE A 142 20.91 -7.51 44.18
C PHE A 142 22.33 -7.86 43.70
N ARG A 143 22.92 -7.11 42.78
CA ARG A 143 24.26 -7.32 42.22
C ARG A 143 25.35 -7.32 43.28
N ALA A 144 25.22 -6.48 44.31
CA ALA A 144 26.19 -6.31 45.39
C ALA A 144 26.00 -7.29 46.57
N GLN A 145 24.91 -8.09 46.59
CA GLN A 145 24.62 -8.98 47.71
C GLN A 145 25.18 -10.38 47.45
N ALA A 146 26.15 -10.84 48.24
CA ALA A 146 26.82 -12.13 48.10
C ALA A 146 25.83 -13.32 48.05
N THR A 147 24.79 -13.28 48.92
CA THR A 147 23.76 -14.35 49.02
C THR A 147 22.86 -14.47 47.77
N LYS A 148 22.73 -13.41 46.97
CA LYS A 148 21.89 -13.35 45.78
C LYS A 148 22.68 -13.19 44.49
N ALA A 149 24.02 -13.16 44.55
CA ALA A 149 24.89 -12.95 43.39
C ALA A 149 24.66 -13.97 42.30
N LYS A 150 24.46 -15.24 42.61
CA LYS A 150 24.16 -16.32 41.66
C LYS A 150 22.84 -16.08 40.92
N GLN A 151 21.82 -15.60 41.62
CA GLN A 151 20.52 -15.28 41.01
C GLN A 151 20.63 -14.03 40.12
N ALA A 152 21.37 -13.00 40.55
CA ALA A 152 21.62 -11.83 39.73
C ALA A 152 22.35 -12.17 38.44
N GLN A 153 23.40 -13.03 38.49
CA GLN A 153 24.08 -13.54 37.29
C GLN A 153 23.17 -14.32 36.34
N SER A 154 22.25 -15.12 36.87
CA SER A 154 21.26 -15.84 36.06
C SER A 154 20.34 -14.85 35.31
N ARG A 155 19.94 -13.76 35.97
CA ARG A 155 19.10 -12.72 35.35
C ARG A 155 19.86 -11.89 34.31
N ILE A 156 21.12 -11.62 34.52
CA ILE A 156 22.00 -10.98 33.51
C ILE A 156 22.05 -11.86 32.27
N LYS A 157 22.34 -13.16 32.41
CA LYS A 157 22.35 -14.09 31.27
C LYS A 157 20.99 -14.19 30.56
N GLN A 158 19.89 -14.08 31.29
CA GLN A 158 18.55 -14.03 30.72
C GLN A 158 18.37 -12.77 29.87
N LEU A 159 18.77 -11.61 30.36
CA LEU A 159 18.68 -10.33 29.66
C LEU A 159 19.55 -10.32 28.39
N GLU A 160 20.78 -10.85 28.48
CA GLU A 160 21.71 -10.97 27.34
C GLU A 160 21.19 -11.89 26.22
N ARG A 161 20.40 -12.90 26.58
CA ARG A 161 19.81 -13.85 25.63
C ARG A 161 18.50 -13.39 25.01
N MET A 162 17.89 -12.33 25.54
CA MET A 162 16.65 -11.81 24.97
C MET A 162 16.91 -11.18 23.61
N VAL A 163 16.28 -11.74 22.58
CA VAL A 163 16.25 -11.13 21.24
C VAL A 163 15.41 -9.86 21.34
N GLN A 164 16.02 -8.71 21.10
CA GLN A 164 15.32 -7.43 21.17
C GLN A 164 14.31 -7.32 20.01
N ILE A 165 13.06 -7.07 20.37
CA ILE A 165 12.00 -6.72 19.42
C ILE A 165 12.19 -5.23 19.10
N ALA A 166 12.33 -4.88 17.82
CA ALA A 166 12.34 -3.48 17.41
C ALA A 166 10.93 -2.87 17.57
N PRO A 167 10.81 -1.57 17.86
CA PRO A 167 9.49 -0.92 17.87
C PRO A 167 8.82 -1.07 16.51
N ALA A 168 7.50 -1.15 16.50
CA ALA A 168 6.75 -1.15 15.26
C ALA A 168 7.07 0.16 14.50
N HIS A 169 7.58 0.05 13.28
CA HIS A 169 7.71 1.21 12.41
C HIS A 169 6.30 1.64 11.99
N ALA A 170 5.72 2.59 12.71
CA ALA A 170 4.71 3.44 12.14
C ALA A 170 5.45 4.46 11.27
N ASP A 171 5.08 4.57 10.00
CA ASP A 171 5.55 5.67 9.16
C ASP A 171 5.37 6.96 9.96
N SER A 172 6.47 7.64 10.27
CA SER A 172 6.40 8.89 11.02
C SER A 172 5.59 9.87 10.19
N ALA A 173 4.50 10.36 10.76
CA ALA A 173 3.69 11.37 10.11
C ALA A 173 4.60 12.52 9.67
N PHE A 174 4.68 12.75 8.37
CA PHE A 174 5.43 13.86 7.83
C PHE A 174 4.78 15.15 8.31
N SER A 175 5.43 15.87 9.22
CA SER A 175 4.98 17.17 9.67
C SER A 175 5.91 18.24 9.11
N PHE A 176 5.35 19.24 8.47
CA PHE A 176 6.09 20.42 8.05
C PHE A 176 5.34 21.68 8.50
N GLN A 177 6.10 22.71 8.77
CA GLN A 177 5.56 24.03 9.04
C GLN A 177 6.01 24.98 7.96
N PHE A 178 5.06 25.72 7.39
CA PHE A 178 5.42 26.85 6.53
C PHE A 178 6.13 27.92 7.35
N ARG A 179 7.20 28.47 6.84
CA ARG A 179 7.83 29.63 7.47
C ARG A 179 6.85 30.80 7.43
N ASP A 180 6.73 31.51 8.54
CA ASP A 180 5.94 32.72 8.57
C ASP A 180 6.49 33.71 7.54
N PRO A 181 5.62 34.33 6.72
CA PRO A 181 6.06 35.28 5.72
C PRO A 181 6.66 36.52 6.40
N ILE A 182 7.83 36.94 5.95
CA ILE A 182 8.54 38.10 6.49
C ILE A 182 7.74 39.40 6.32
N LYS A 183 6.87 39.46 5.31
CA LYS A 183 5.90 40.53 5.09
C LYS A 183 4.60 39.95 4.52
N LEU A 184 3.49 40.28 5.14
CA LEU A 184 2.16 40.06 4.58
C LEU A 184 1.82 41.25 3.65
N SER A 185 1.58 40.99 2.36
CA SER A 185 0.99 41.97 1.48
C SER A 185 -0.49 42.17 1.83
N ASN A 186 -0.90 43.44 1.89
CA ASN A 186 -2.32 43.76 2.08
C ASN A 186 -2.82 44.53 0.85
N PRO A 187 -3.73 43.99 0.03
CA PRO A 187 -4.41 42.71 0.20
C PRO A 187 -3.53 41.51 -0.19
N LEU A 188 -3.77 40.34 0.45
CA LEU A 188 -3.10 39.05 0.18
C LEU A 188 -3.35 38.54 -1.24
N VAL A 189 -4.53 38.84 -1.79
CA VAL A 189 -4.93 38.50 -3.17
C VAL A 189 -5.65 39.73 -3.78
N ARG A 190 -5.27 40.10 -4.99
CA ARG A 190 -6.07 40.97 -5.87
C ARG A 190 -6.63 40.14 -6.99
N LEU A 191 -7.96 40.06 -7.07
CA LEU A 191 -8.70 39.49 -8.20
C LEU A 191 -8.86 40.57 -9.28
#